data_2ccbb193dfdd8fdcd4d13b2c8bb016c1
#
_entry.id   2ccbb193dfdd8fdcd4d13b2c8bb016c1
#
_cell.length_a   1.000
_cell.length_b   1.000
_cell.length_c   1.000
_cell.angle_alpha   90.00
_cell.angle_beta   90.00
_cell.angle_gamma   90.00
#
_symmetry.space_group_name_H-M   'P 1'
#
loop_
_entity.id
_entity.type
_entity.pdbx_description
1 polymer ?
#
loop_
_entity_poly.entity_id
_entity_poly.type
_entity_poly.pdbx_seq_one_letter_code
_entity_poly.pdbx_strand_id
1 'polypeptide(L)'
;MAQNTEHHQTALVGTWTSIPDAPAVQKPDRPSEGLYRMQVNSDGTLKPLEVIRMKSPSWIVKSRDGRFAYTTNEENAGAVTALAIDKQGAVRVLNQVDSHGEQPTHATLSPDGKFLFVANYSVAKGGAGVTVFPIASDGKLGEQVQHFAFSEGSGVVKDRQDGGHAHSTTFTHDGRYLYAADLGDDKLHAYRYHADRREPLQADTSRDVSFAPGAGPRHMVFSADGKHAYVITEMAGEIVVFRVTDDRLERQAQVSLNTQNSSAAYKSGGGIILSPQGKFLIAANRGSDNHLLVFKIAADGSLTDPQRYAADGIEPRALAFDNSGKHLYVTNVFTNTITLFDFDAHSGKLSARGVAAKLATPTDIKFFN
;
A
#
# COMPACT_ATOMS: atom_id res chain seq x y z
N MET A 1 11.78 42.88 -6.62
CA MET A 1 11.75 41.67 -7.43
C MET A 1 11.16 40.58 -6.53
N ALA A 2 9.88 40.22 -6.73
CA ALA A 2 9.27 39.13 -6.00
C ALA A 2 9.87 37.82 -6.54
N GLN A 3 10.58 37.09 -5.72
CA GLN A 3 10.96 35.74 -6.05
C GLN A 3 9.66 34.91 -6.18
N ASN A 4 9.35 34.53 -7.40
CA ASN A 4 8.33 33.52 -7.71
C ASN A 4 8.85 32.21 -7.11
N THR A 5 8.49 31.91 -5.89
CA THR A 5 8.69 30.56 -5.33
C THR A 5 7.71 29.64 -6.06
N GLU A 6 8.15 29.06 -7.18
CA GLU A 6 7.47 27.94 -7.77
C GLU A 6 7.37 26.87 -6.69
N HIS A 7 6.17 26.63 -6.18
CA HIS A 7 5.90 25.53 -5.29
C HIS A 7 6.03 24.22 -6.12
N HIS A 8 7.22 23.65 -6.10
CA HIS A 8 7.44 22.35 -6.71
C HIS A 8 6.75 21.29 -5.87
N GLN A 9 5.97 20.44 -6.53
CA GLN A 9 5.42 19.24 -5.92
C GLN A 9 6.56 18.39 -5.34
N THR A 10 6.37 17.85 -4.14
CA THR A 10 7.32 16.95 -3.51
C THR A 10 6.71 15.56 -3.35
N ALA A 11 7.56 14.55 -3.27
CA ALA A 11 7.19 13.18 -2.96
C ALA A 11 8.02 12.66 -1.79
N LEU A 12 7.43 11.79 -0.98
CA LEU A 12 8.15 10.94 -0.05
C LEU A 12 8.22 9.53 -0.63
N VAL A 13 9.42 8.97 -0.64
CA VAL A 13 9.68 7.61 -1.11
C VAL A 13 10.14 6.76 0.05
N GLY A 14 9.38 5.72 0.35
CA GLY A 14 9.72 4.68 1.32
C GLY A 14 10.65 3.65 0.72
N THR A 15 11.48 3.04 1.55
CA THR A 15 12.48 2.04 1.14
C THR A 15 12.62 0.93 2.15
N TRP A 16 13.15 -0.21 1.71
CA TRP A 16 13.85 -1.11 2.63
C TRP A 16 15.30 -0.68 2.77
N THR A 17 15.83 -0.64 3.98
CA THR A 17 17.24 -0.29 4.22
C THR A 17 18.16 -1.52 4.26
N SER A 18 17.59 -2.72 4.27
CA SER A 18 18.28 -3.99 4.01
C SER A 18 17.96 -4.47 2.59
N ILE A 19 18.95 -5.02 1.91
CA ILE A 19 18.78 -5.58 0.56
C ILE A 19 18.20 -6.98 0.69
N PRO A 20 17.05 -7.29 0.04
CA PRO A 20 16.49 -8.63 0.08
C PRO A 20 17.44 -9.67 -0.51
N ASP A 21 17.49 -10.83 0.10
CA ASP A 21 18.24 -11.98 -0.43
C ASP A 21 17.32 -12.80 -1.36
N ALA A 22 17.20 -12.35 -2.60
CA ALA A 22 16.42 -13.04 -3.62
C ALA A 22 17.14 -13.00 -4.97
N PRO A 23 17.05 -14.06 -5.79
CA PRO A 23 17.82 -14.18 -7.04
C PRO A 23 17.61 -13.05 -8.05
N ALA A 24 16.41 -12.46 -8.08
CA ALA A 24 16.06 -11.38 -9.01
C ALA A 24 16.51 -9.99 -8.56
N VAL A 25 17.06 -9.86 -7.36
CA VAL A 25 17.49 -8.56 -6.83
C VAL A 25 18.76 -8.10 -7.51
N GLN A 26 18.69 -6.94 -8.14
CA GLN A 26 19.87 -6.22 -8.60
C GLN A 26 20.52 -5.52 -7.40
N LYS A 27 21.74 -5.90 -7.05
CA LYS A 27 22.43 -5.31 -5.90
C LYS A 27 22.79 -3.86 -6.21
N PRO A 28 22.30 -2.89 -5.41
CA PRO A 28 22.70 -1.49 -5.56
C PRO A 28 24.13 -1.30 -5.01
N ASP A 29 24.79 -0.20 -5.41
CA ASP A 29 26.13 0.15 -4.91
C ASP A 29 26.13 0.33 -3.39
N ARG A 30 25.04 0.83 -2.85
CA ARG A 30 24.78 0.96 -1.41
C ARG A 30 23.30 0.81 -1.11
N PRO A 31 22.90 0.29 0.07
CA PRO A 31 21.51 0.24 0.49
C PRO A 31 20.94 1.63 0.70
N SER A 32 19.62 1.74 0.68
CA SER A 32 18.91 2.94 1.11
C SER A 32 19.12 3.23 2.60
N GLU A 33 19.07 4.52 2.96
CA GLU A 33 19.34 5.00 4.32
C GLU A 33 18.05 5.40 5.07
N GLY A 34 16.89 5.32 4.42
CA GLY A 34 15.62 5.69 5.06
C GLY A 34 14.56 6.21 4.11
N LEU A 35 13.83 7.24 4.56
CA LEU A 35 12.78 7.92 3.81
C LEU A 35 13.38 9.05 2.99
N TYR A 36 13.10 9.07 1.69
CA TYR A 36 13.63 10.08 0.77
C TYR A 36 12.57 11.10 0.43
N ARG A 37 12.90 12.38 0.64
CA ARG A 37 12.12 13.49 0.10
C ARG A 37 12.65 13.84 -1.28
N MET A 38 11.76 13.86 -2.26
CA MET A 38 12.07 14.10 -3.67
C MET A 38 11.36 15.34 -4.18
N GLN A 39 12.02 16.10 -5.04
CA GLN A 39 11.39 17.10 -5.89
C GLN A 39 10.83 16.43 -7.14
N VAL A 40 9.61 16.78 -7.53
CA VAL A 40 9.04 16.38 -8.82
C VAL A 40 9.40 17.46 -9.85
N ASN A 41 10.16 17.08 -10.85
CA ASN A 41 10.54 17.96 -11.95
C ASN A 41 9.37 18.13 -12.95
N SER A 42 9.43 19.14 -13.79
CA SER A 42 8.39 19.42 -14.81
C SER A 42 8.20 18.29 -15.84
N ASP A 43 9.23 17.48 -16.06
CA ASP A 43 9.18 16.29 -16.92
C ASP A 43 8.72 15.02 -16.20
N GLY A 44 8.37 15.12 -14.90
CA GLY A 44 7.96 14.02 -14.05
C GLY A 44 9.11 13.24 -13.42
N THR A 45 10.35 13.51 -13.74
CA THR A 45 11.50 12.89 -13.07
C THR A 45 11.60 13.35 -11.62
N LEU A 46 12.21 12.51 -10.77
CA LEU A 46 12.34 12.75 -9.33
C LEU A 46 13.81 13.05 -8.98
N LYS A 47 14.03 14.15 -8.26
CA LYS A 47 15.35 14.55 -7.77
C LYS A 47 15.40 14.44 -6.25
N PRO A 48 16.35 13.70 -5.65
CA PRO A 48 16.51 13.66 -4.21
C PRO A 48 16.83 15.05 -3.64
N LEU A 49 16.09 15.44 -2.60
CA LEU A 49 16.34 16.67 -1.84
C LEU A 49 16.97 16.35 -0.47
N GLU A 50 16.48 15.32 0.18
CA GLU A 50 16.81 14.99 1.56
C GLU A 50 16.58 13.50 1.84
N VAL A 51 17.35 12.92 2.74
CA VAL A 51 17.08 11.62 3.34
C VAL A 51 16.83 11.77 4.84
N ILE A 52 15.68 11.31 5.29
CA ILE A 52 15.33 11.19 6.70
C ILE A 52 15.77 9.79 7.12
N ARG A 53 16.90 9.70 7.85
CA ARG A 53 17.50 8.42 8.21
C ARG A 53 16.64 7.66 9.21
N MET A 54 16.22 6.47 8.82
CA MET A 54 15.46 5.52 9.63
C MET A 54 15.49 4.13 8.99
N LYS A 55 15.21 3.09 9.75
CA LYS A 55 15.20 1.73 9.22
C LYS A 55 13.89 1.45 8.47
N SER A 56 14.03 0.94 7.27
CA SER A 56 12.97 0.36 6.40
C SER A 56 11.60 1.06 6.48
N PRO A 57 11.50 2.37 6.17
CA PRO A 57 10.22 3.07 6.08
C PRO A 57 9.46 2.59 4.84
N SER A 58 8.74 1.48 4.94
CA SER A 58 8.24 0.75 3.77
C SER A 58 6.84 1.16 3.28
N TRP A 59 6.05 1.80 4.14
CA TRP A 59 4.71 2.28 3.82
C TRP A 59 4.48 3.67 4.40
N ILE A 60 3.86 4.55 3.61
CA ILE A 60 3.62 5.95 3.98
C ILE A 60 2.13 6.24 3.98
N VAL A 61 1.65 6.84 5.07
CA VAL A 61 0.28 7.35 5.20
C VAL A 61 0.35 8.85 5.44
N LYS A 62 -0.39 9.64 4.68
CA LYS A 62 -0.46 11.09 4.91
C LYS A 62 -1.78 11.49 5.57
N SER A 63 -1.75 12.45 6.47
CA SER A 63 -2.95 13.05 7.02
C SER A 63 -3.74 13.79 5.94
N ARG A 64 -5.05 13.93 6.16
CA ARG A 64 -5.96 14.55 5.18
C ARG A 64 -5.58 15.99 4.86
N ASP A 65 -5.06 16.71 5.84
CA ASP A 65 -4.62 18.11 5.71
C ASP A 65 -3.17 18.26 5.22
N GLY A 66 -2.48 17.14 5.00
CA GLY A 66 -1.10 17.10 4.52
C GLY A 66 -0.04 17.56 5.50
N ARG A 67 -0.40 17.90 6.75
CA ARG A 67 0.56 18.40 7.76
C ARG A 67 1.37 17.29 8.42
N PHE A 68 0.87 16.06 8.38
CA PHE A 68 1.50 14.90 9.02
C PHE A 68 1.60 13.74 8.03
N ALA A 69 2.60 12.92 8.26
CA ALA A 69 2.71 11.60 7.66
C ALA A 69 3.17 10.57 8.70
N TYR A 70 2.87 9.33 8.43
CA TYR A 70 3.25 8.21 9.28
C TYR A 70 3.88 7.15 8.39
N THR A 71 4.96 6.55 8.85
CA THR A 71 5.59 5.46 8.11
C THR A 71 5.83 4.25 9.00
N THR A 72 5.55 3.07 8.43
CA THR A 72 5.89 1.82 9.08
C THR A 72 7.39 1.57 8.90
N ASN A 73 8.06 1.12 9.97
CA ASN A 73 9.45 0.67 9.92
C ASN A 73 9.46 -0.85 9.90
N GLU A 74 9.53 -1.43 8.70
CA GLU A 74 9.33 -2.85 8.41
C GLU A 74 10.57 -3.66 8.76
N GLU A 75 10.76 -3.88 10.06
CA GLU A 75 11.85 -4.62 10.67
C GLU A 75 11.28 -5.67 11.65
N ASN A 76 12.09 -6.64 12.04
CA ASN A 76 11.68 -7.61 13.07
C ASN A 76 11.39 -6.93 14.42
N ALA A 77 12.20 -5.94 14.78
CA ALA A 77 11.83 -4.98 15.83
C ALA A 77 11.03 -3.85 15.19
N GLY A 78 9.75 -4.11 14.92
CA GLY A 78 8.86 -3.21 14.19
C GLY A 78 8.62 -1.90 14.91
N ALA A 79 8.57 -0.82 14.15
CA ALA A 79 8.27 0.51 14.68
C ALA A 79 7.34 1.28 13.73
N VAL A 80 6.83 2.40 14.21
CA VAL A 80 6.06 3.37 13.41
C VAL A 80 6.57 4.76 13.73
N THR A 81 6.86 5.55 12.71
CA THR A 81 7.40 6.90 12.84
C THR A 81 6.37 7.94 12.42
N ALA A 82 6.12 8.91 13.28
CA ALA A 82 5.31 10.08 12.99
C ALA A 82 6.17 11.23 12.49
N LEU A 83 5.69 11.93 11.45
CA LEU A 83 6.38 13.00 10.74
C LEU A 83 5.50 14.24 10.66
N ALA A 84 6.07 15.41 10.83
CA ALA A 84 5.45 16.68 10.47
C ALA A 84 5.99 17.16 9.12
N ILE A 85 5.11 17.74 8.31
CA ILE A 85 5.42 18.31 7.00
C ILE A 85 5.01 19.77 7.04
N ASP A 86 5.94 20.68 6.83
CA ASP A 86 5.66 22.11 6.80
C ASP A 86 5.12 22.56 5.44
N LYS A 87 4.77 23.85 5.35
CA LYS A 87 4.23 24.46 4.12
C LYS A 87 5.23 24.46 2.95
N GLN A 88 6.51 24.32 3.23
CA GLN A 88 7.59 24.22 2.25
C GLN A 88 7.92 22.76 1.90
N GLY A 89 7.17 21.81 2.49
CA GLY A 89 7.38 20.37 2.30
C GLY A 89 8.59 19.82 3.05
N ALA A 90 9.20 20.58 3.97
CA ALA A 90 10.27 20.06 4.81
C ALA A 90 9.70 19.08 5.85
N VAL A 91 10.43 18.00 6.09
CA VAL A 91 9.98 16.89 6.90
C VAL A 91 10.75 16.82 8.21
N ARG A 92 10.02 16.66 9.32
CA ARG A 92 10.62 16.53 10.65
C ARG A 92 10.01 15.33 11.39
N VAL A 93 10.85 14.49 11.97
CA VAL A 93 10.40 13.40 12.84
C VAL A 93 9.79 13.99 14.12
N LEU A 94 8.57 13.55 14.46
CA LEU A 94 7.87 13.91 15.68
C LEU A 94 8.20 12.93 16.81
N ASN A 95 7.92 11.65 16.57
CA ASN A 95 8.30 10.55 17.46
C ASN A 95 8.26 9.22 16.68
N GLN A 96 8.81 8.19 17.32
CA GLN A 96 8.73 6.82 16.87
C GLN A 96 8.26 5.96 18.04
N VAL A 97 7.38 5.01 17.77
CA VAL A 97 6.84 4.06 18.73
C VAL A 97 7.08 2.62 18.27
N ASP A 98 7.15 1.70 19.22
CA ASP A 98 7.16 0.25 18.95
C ASP A 98 5.85 -0.12 18.24
N SER A 99 5.89 -0.92 17.17
CA SER A 99 4.68 -1.38 16.48
C SER A 99 3.92 -2.44 17.28
N HIS A 100 4.52 -2.97 18.34
CA HIS A 100 4.02 -4.12 19.12
C HIS A 100 3.70 -5.34 18.25
N GLY A 101 4.47 -5.51 17.20
CA GLY A 101 4.46 -6.60 16.25
C GLY A 101 5.74 -6.58 15.44
N GLU A 102 5.84 -7.50 14.50
CA GLU A 102 7.01 -7.62 13.63
C GLU A 102 6.65 -7.25 12.20
N GLN A 103 7.61 -6.64 11.51
CA GLN A 103 7.50 -6.28 10.09
C GLN A 103 6.19 -5.53 9.78
N PRO A 104 5.92 -4.36 10.39
CA PRO A 104 4.79 -3.54 10.05
C PRO A 104 4.91 -3.12 8.58
N THR A 105 3.98 -3.57 7.74
CA THR A 105 4.07 -3.43 6.29
C THR A 105 3.03 -2.48 5.70
N HIS A 106 2.02 -2.11 6.48
CA HIS A 106 0.94 -1.24 6.04
C HIS A 106 0.33 -0.50 7.23
N ALA A 107 -0.18 0.69 6.98
CA ALA A 107 -0.97 1.42 7.96
C ALA A 107 -2.08 2.24 7.27
N THR A 108 -3.13 2.56 8.01
CA THR A 108 -4.18 3.47 7.58
C THR A 108 -4.64 4.35 8.74
N LEU A 109 -5.12 5.56 8.41
CA LEU A 109 -5.71 6.48 9.36
C LEU A 109 -7.21 6.22 9.53
N SER A 110 -7.73 6.45 10.73
CA SER A 110 -9.18 6.55 10.91
C SER A 110 -9.76 7.69 10.07
N PRO A 111 -11.05 7.62 9.69
CA PRO A 111 -11.70 8.69 8.91
C PRO A 111 -11.64 10.07 9.57
N ASP A 112 -11.63 10.11 10.91
CA ASP A 112 -11.53 11.33 11.72
C ASP A 112 -10.08 11.73 12.08
N GLY A 113 -9.09 10.94 11.65
CA GLY A 113 -7.68 11.21 11.90
C GLY A 113 -7.20 11.01 13.34
N LYS A 114 -8.00 10.39 14.20
CA LYS A 114 -7.66 10.20 15.64
C LYS A 114 -6.79 8.98 15.92
N PHE A 115 -6.79 8.00 15.02
CA PHE A 115 -6.08 6.74 15.21
C PHE A 115 -5.34 6.32 13.95
N LEU A 116 -4.22 5.63 14.15
CA LEU A 116 -3.48 4.90 13.13
C LEU A 116 -3.63 3.39 13.39
N PHE A 117 -3.96 2.64 12.35
CA PHE A 117 -4.09 1.17 12.37
C PHE A 117 -2.94 0.58 11.57
N VAL A 118 -2.14 -0.26 12.22
CA VAL A 118 -0.91 -0.81 11.66
C VAL A 118 -1.05 -2.31 11.46
N ALA A 119 -0.79 -2.79 10.25
CA ALA A 119 -0.73 -4.21 9.94
C ALA A 119 0.71 -4.71 10.10
N ASN A 120 0.92 -5.62 11.05
CA ASN A 120 2.19 -6.28 11.28
C ASN A 120 2.18 -7.63 10.56
N TYR A 121 3.05 -7.78 9.57
CA TYR A 121 3.10 -8.96 8.72
C TYR A 121 3.65 -10.17 9.47
N SER A 122 4.79 -10.01 10.06
CA SER A 122 5.59 -11.00 10.79
C SER A 122 5.85 -12.31 10.03
N VAL A 123 6.98 -12.90 10.29
CA VAL A 123 7.30 -14.28 9.92
C VAL A 123 7.39 -15.20 11.14
N ALA A 124 7.40 -14.61 12.34
CA ALA A 124 7.42 -15.36 13.59
C ALA A 124 6.00 -15.55 14.13
N LYS A 125 5.74 -16.71 14.69
CA LYS A 125 4.44 -17.02 15.28
C LYS A 125 4.13 -16.04 16.42
N GLY A 126 2.97 -15.38 16.33
CA GLY A 126 2.48 -14.44 17.34
C GLY A 126 2.92 -12.99 17.17
N GLY A 127 3.74 -12.69 16.13
CA GLY A 127 4.16 -11.30 15.82
C GLY A 127 3.26 -10.59 14.82
N ALA A 128 2.32 -11.29 14.19
CA ALA A 128 1.39 -10.74 13.20
C ALA A 128 0.11 -10.21 13.85
N GLY A 129 -0.51 -9.24 13.20
CA GLY A 129 -1.81 -8.72 13.60
C GLY A 129 -1.97 -7.22 13.36
N VAL A 130 -2.99 -6.65 13.99
CA VAL A 130 -3.31 -5.23 13.89
C VAL A 130 -3.06 -4.53 15.20
N THR A 131 -2.31 -3.43 15.18
CA THR A 131 -2.06 -2.57 16.35
C THR A 131 -2.68 -1.21 16.13
N VAL A 132 -3.24 -0.61 17.17
CA VAL A 132 -3.95 0.68 17.14
C VAL A 132 -3.24 1.69 18.00
N PHE A 133 -2.92 2.85 17.40
CA PHE A 133 -2.27 3.98 18.08
C PHE A 133 -3.15 5.21 18.03
N PRO A 134 -3.37 5.92 19.14
CA PRO A 134 -4.01 7.23 19.13
C PRO A 134 -3.04 8.28 18.58
N ILE A 135 -3.60 9.28 17.93
CA ILE A 135 -2.86 10.42 17.36
C ILE A 135 -3.19 11.66 18.16
N ALA A 136 -2.18 12.31 18.69
CA ALA A 136 -2.32 13.58 19.39
C ALA A 136 -2.54 14.76 18.43
N SER A 137 -3.03 15.89 18.92
CA SER A 137 -3.30 17.09 18.11
C SER A 137 -2.04 17.67 17.43
N ASP A 138 -0.86 17.38 17.97
CA ASP A 138 0.44 17.75 17.40
C ASP A 138 0.99 16.71 16.40
N GLY A 139 0.21 15.67 16.10
CA GLY A 139 0.54 14.61 15.14
C GLY A 139 1.35 13.45 15.72
N LYS A 140 1.78 13.51 16.98
CA LYS A 140 2.52 12.42 17.61
C LYS A 140 1.64 11.19 17.82
N LEU A 141 2.24 10.02 17.71
CA LEU A 141 1.63 8.75 18.11
C LEU A 141 1.73 8.58 19.62
N GLY A 142 0.60 8.19 20.23
CA GLY A 142 0.56 7.80 21.65
C GLY A 142 0.90 6.32 21.84
N GLU A 143 0.77 5.88 23.08
CA GLU A 143 0.87 4.47 23.46
C GLU A 143 -0.20 3.63 22.76
N GLN A 144 0.14 2.39 22.41
CA GLN A 144 -0.81 1.42 21.87
C GLN A 144 -2.06 1.31 22.76
N VAL A 145 -3.23 1.32 22.14
CA VAL A 145 -4.51 1.16 22.84
C VAL A 145 -5.21 -0.16 22.57
N GLN A 146 -4.94 -0.80 21.43
CA GLN A 146 -5.48 -2.12 21.07
C GLN A 146 -4.47 -2.92 20.25
N HIS A 147 -4.57 -4.27 20.36
CA HIS A 147 -3.85 -5.21 19.54
C HIS A 147 -4.72 -6.43 19.25
N PHE A 148 -4.77 -6.85 18.00
CA PHE A 148 -5.43 -8.08 17.55
C PHE A 148 -4.36 -8.99 16.94
N ALA A 149 -4.03 -10.09 17.63
CA ALA A 149 -3.06 -11.06 17.16
C ALA A 149 -3.66 -11.98 16.10
N PHE A 150 -2.93 -12.22 15.01
CA PHE A 150 -3.26 -13.17 13.96
C PHE A 150 -2.34 -14.39 14.10
N SER A 151 -2.81 -15.42 14.78
CA SER A 151 -2.02 -16.62 15.09
C SER A 151 -2.25 -17.77 14.14
N GLU A 152 -3.45 -17.85 13.56
CA GLU A 152 -3.83 -18.94 12.68
C GLU A 152 -3.36 -18.68 11.24
N GLY A 153 -2.95 -19.77 10.58
CA GLY A 153 -2.64 -19.79 9.16
C GLY A 153 -3.41 -20.90 8.47
N SER A 154 -3.68 -20.76 7.19
CA SER A 154 -4.35 -21.80 6.41
C SER A 154 -3.46 -23.04 6.14
N GLY A 155 -2.14 -22.89 6.28
CA GLY A 155 -1.16 -23.96 6.08
C GLY A 155 -1.02 -24.44 4.64
N VAL A 156 -1.65 -23.79 3.68
CA VAL A 156 -1.70 -24.24 2.28
C VAL A 156 -0.39 -23.95 1.54
N VAL A 157 0.13 -22.74 1.66
CA VAL A 157 1.40 -22.36 1.06
C VAL A 157 2.48 -22.39 2.13
N LYS A 158 3.36 -23.38 2.03
CA LYS A 158 4.46 -23.58 2.97
C LYS A 158 5.31 -22.32 3.06
N ASP A 159 5.78 -22.01 4.28
CA ASP A 159 6.61 -20.83 4.60
C ASP A 159 5.94 -19.47 4.34
N ARG A 160 4.66 -19.46 3.93
CA ARG A 160 3.89 -18.26 3.67
C ARG A 160 2.56 -18.20 4.44
N GLN A 161 2.05 -19.34 4.89
CA GLN A 161 0.75 -19.45 5.56
C GLN A 161 0.78 -20.39 6.77
N ASP A 162 1.91 -20.53 7.43
CA ASP A 162 2.04 -21.34 8.67
C ASP A 162 1.46 -20.57 9.89
N GLY A 163 1.18 -19.31 9.77
CA GLY A 163 0.55 -18.43 10.75
C GLY A 163 -0.09 -17.24 10.07
N GLY A 164 -0.71 -16.35 10.85
CA GLY A 164 -1.28 -15.12 10.35
C GLY A 164 -0.21 -14.16 9.81
N HIS A 165 -0.57 -13.39 8.79
CA HIS A 165 0.25 -12.37 8.16
C HIS A 165 -0.61 -11.17 7.77
N ALA A 166 -0.81 -10.21 8.69
CA ALA A 166 -1.57 -9.01 8.38
C ALA A 166 -0.82 -8.17 7.33
N HIS A 167 -1.41 -7.97 6.17
CA HIS A 167 -0.76 -7.24 5.07
C HIS A 167 -1.34 -5.86 4.82
N SER A 168 -2.60 -5.61 5.14
CA SER A 168 -3.20 -4.29 5.03
C SER A 168 -4.39 -4.10 5.95
N THR A 169 -4.71 -2.84 6.22
CA THR A 169 -5.94 -2.40 6.86
C THR A 169 -6.62 -1.38 5.97
N THR A 170 -7.95 -1.47 5.79
CA THR A 170 -8.69 -0.58 4.89
C THR A 170 -10.07 -0.30 5.44
N PHE A 171 -10.45 0.98 5.54
CA PHE A 171 -11.79 1.38 5.94
C PHE A 171 -12.79 1.22 4.81
N THR A 172 -14.03 0.87 5.14
CA THR A 172 -15.17 1.02 4.25
C THR A 172 -15.32 2.48 3.84
N HIS A 173 -15.98 2.73 2.71
CA HIS A 173 -16.12 4.08 2.16
C HIS A 173 -16.81 5.06 3.13
N ASP A 174 -17.76 4.57 3.92
CA ASP A 174 -18.45 5.36 4.95
C ASP A 174 -17.70 5.43 6.29
N GLY A 175 -16.59 4.72 6.43
CA GLY A 175 -15.74 4.73 7.61
C GLY A 175 -16.27 3.97 8.82
N ARG A 176 -17.34 3.17 8.68
CA ARG A 176 -17.94 2.42 9.80
C ARG A 176 -17.19 1.14 10.15
N TYR A 177 -16.53 0.51 9.18
CA TYR A 177 -15.80 -0.74 9.36
C TYR A 177 -14.38 -0.63 8.84
N LEU A 178 -13.48 -1.37 9.49
CA LEU A 178 -12.13 -1.64 9.03
C LEU A 178 -12.04 -3.10 8.65
N TYR A 179 -11.49 -3.38 7.47
CA TYR A 179 -11.10 -4.73 7.07
C TYR A 179 -9.58 -4.86 7.15
N ALA A 180 -9.10 -5.93 7.79
CA ALA A 180 -7.69 -6.28 7.84
C ALA A 180 -7.45 -7.55 7.00
N ALA A 181 -6.56 -7.45 6.01
CA ALA A 181 -6.21 -8.57 5.17
C ALA A 181 -5.19 -9.46 5.88
N ASP A 182 -5.57 -10.70 6.16
CA ASP A 182 -4.69 -11.75 6.67
C ASP A 182 -4.30 -12.68 5.52
N LEU A 183 -3.13 -12.40 4.96
CA LEU A 183 -2.55 -13.22 3.88
C LEU A 183 -2.29 -14.66 4.33
N GLY A 184 -1.96 -14.86 5.60
CA GLY A 184 -1.63 -16.17 6.16
C GLY A 184 -2.84 -17.08 6.38
N ASP A 185 -3.99 -16.52 6.78
CA ASP A 185 -5.23 -17.29 7.06
C ASP A 185 -6.26 -17.21 5.92
N ASP A 186 -5.90 -16.63 4.76
CA ASP A 186 -6.79 -16.47 3.61
C ASP A 186 -8.11 -15.74 3.97
N LYS A 187 -8.02 -14.69 4.81
CA LYS A 187 -9.21 -13.96 5.30
C LYS A 187 -9.06 -12.44 5.25
N LEU A 188 -10.21 -11.77 5.19
CA LEU A 188 -10.36 -10.40 5.67
C LEU A 188 -11.08 -10.47 7.01
N HIS A 189 -10.45 -9.94 8.06
CA HIS A 189 -11.08 -9.76 9.38
C HIS A 189 -11.78 -8.42 9.43
N ALA A 190 -13.02 -8.41 9.90
CA ALA A 190 -13.85 -7.20 9.97
C ALA A 190 -13.91 -6.65 11.40
N TYR A 191 -13.81 -5.33 11.51
CA TYR A 191 -13.90 -4.61 12.77
C TYR A 191 -14.83 -3.42 12.62
N ARG A 192 -15.79 -3.28 13.54
CA ARG A 192 -16.58 -2.06 13.65
C ARG A 192 -15.76 -0.97 14.31
N TYR A 193 -15.77 0.23 13.72
CA TYR A 193 -15.05 1.39 14.25
C TYR A 193 -15.95 2.25 15.12
N HIS A 194 -15.45 2.65 16.29
CA HIS A 194 -16.11 3.51 17.26
C HIS A 194 -15.21 4.71 17.61
N ALA A 195 -15.46 5.85 16.99
CA ALA A 195 -14.64 7.06 17.09
C ALA A 195 -14.59 7.68 18.50
N ASP A 196 -15.53 7.33 19.37
CA ASP A 196 -15.71 7.83 20.74
C ASP A 196 -15.08 6.94 21.82
N ARG A 197 -14.50 5.79 21.42
CA ARG A 197 -13.89 4.84 22.35
C ARG A 197 -12.38 4.94 22.37
N ARG A 198 -11.78 4.70 23.55
CA ARG A 198 -10.33 4.56 23.69
C ARG A 198 -9.81 3.35 22.89
N GLU A 199 -10.54 2.24 22.93
CA GLU A 199 -10.34 1.05 22.13
C GLU A 199 -11.36 1.05 20.98
N PRO A 200 -10.99 1.65 19.82
CA PRO A 200 -11.97 2.01 18.81
C PRO A 200 -12.47 0.85 17.96
N LEU A 201 -11.80 -0.29 17.95
CA LEU A 201 -12.18 -1.45 17.13
C LEU A 201 -12.92 -2.50 17.95
N GLN A 202 -14.01 -2.99 17.38
CA GLN A 202 -14.76 -4.14 17.87
C GLN A 202 -14.81 -5.19 16.76
N ALA A 203 -14.26 -6.38 17.00
CA ALA A 203 -14.30 -7.47 16.05
C ALA A 203 -15.75 -7.85 15.72
N ASP A 204 -16.03 -8.03 14.42
CA ASP A 204 -17.31 -8.49 13.91
C ASP A 204 -17.08 -9.66 12.95
N THR A 205 -16.88 -10.85 13.51
CA THR A 205 -16.59 -12.08 12.76
C THR A 205 -17.72 -12.49 11.83
N SER A 206 -18.93 -11.97 12.02
CA SER A 206 -20.07 -12.22 11.09
C SER A 206 -19.88 -11.56 9.72
N ARG A 207 -18.90 -10.64 9.61
CA ARG A 207 -18.53 -9.93 8.37
C ARG A 207 -17.18 -10.36 7.81
N ASP A 208 -16.50 -11.28 8.47
CA ASP A 208 -15.25 -11.83 7.94
C ASP A 208 -15.48 -12.46 6.56
N VAL A 209 -14.47 -12.34 5.71
CA VAL A 209 -14.52 -12.88 4.34
C VAL A 209 -13.39 -13.88 4.15
N SER A 210 -13.76 -15.11 3.78
CA SER A 210 -12.79 -16.16 3.43
C SER A 210 -12.48 -16.15 1.94
N PHE A 211 -11.24 -16.43 1.61
CA PHE A 211 -10.74 -16.61 0.25
C PHE A 211 -10.48 -18.08 -0.03
N ALA A 212 -10.25 -18.42 -1.29
CA ALA A 212 -9.80 -19.74 -1.66
C ALA A 212 -8.49 -20.09 -0.93
N PRO A 213 -8.31 -21.32 -0.44
CA PRO A 213 -7.08 -21.72 0.23
C PRO A 213 -5.84 -21.45 -0.61
N GLY A 214 -4.85 -20.77 -0.05
CA GLY A 214 -3.62 -20.37 -0.73
C GLY A 214 -3.71 -19.07 -1.53
N ALA A 215 -4.83 -18.33 -1.46
CA ALA A 215 -4.99 -17.10 -2.22
C ALA A 215 -4.13 -15.96 -1.67
N GLY A 216 -4.11 -15.77 -0.36
CA GLY A 216 -3.37 -14.71 0.31
C GLY A 216 -3.86 -13.31 -0.01
N PRO A 217 -4.98 -12.84 0.57
CA PRO A 217 -5.44 -11.47 0.39
C PRO A 217 -4.38 -10.48 0.89
N ARG A 218 -4.09 -9.48 0.07
CA ARG A 218 -2.96 -8.57 0.31
C ARG A 218 -3.40 -7.13 0.57
N HIS A 219 -3.97 -6.50 -0.42
CA HIS A 219 -4.46 -5.11 -0.36
C HIS A 219 -5.88 -5.03 -0.91
N MET A 220 -6.60 -3.99 -0.50
CA MET A 220 -7.98 -3.75 -0.91
C MET A 220 -8.19 -2.27 -1.23
N VAL A 221 -9.05 -2.00 -2.22
CA VAL A 221 -9.56 -0.65 -2.50
C VAL A 221 -11.07 -0.71 -2.69
N PHE A 222 -11.77 0.35 -2.29
CA PHE A 222 -13.20 0.53 -2.57
C PHE A 222 -13.38 1.37 -3.84
N SER A 223 -14.45 1.12 -4.61
CA SER A 223 -14.82 2.00 -5.71
C SER A 223 -15.14 3.43 -5.22
N ALA A 224 -15.05 4.41 -6.11
CA ALA A 224 -15.26 5.81 -5.75
C ALA A 224 -16.64 6.10 -5.14
N ASP A 225 -17.65 5.31 -5.50
CA ASP A 225 -19.01 5.39 -4.95
C ASP A 225 -19.25 4.49 -3.72
N GLY A 226 -18.23 3.73 -3.31
CA GLY A 226 -18.29 2.82 -2.17
C GLY A 226 -19.12 1.56 -2.35
N LYS A 227 -19.68 1.31 -3.55
CA LYS A 227 -20.57 0.18 -3.82
C LYS A 227 -19.87 -1.12 -4.13
N HIS A 228 -18.58 -1.06 -4.43
CA HIS A 228 -17.76 -2.21 -4.77
C HIS A 228 -16.42 -2.16 -4.03
N ALA A 229 -15.82 -3.32 -3.84
CA ALA A 229 -14.48 -3.46 -3.31
C ALA A 229 -13.69 -4.46 -4.17
N TYR A 230 -12.39 -4.24 -4.25
CA TYR A 230 -11.46 -5.02 -5.04
C TYR A 230 -10.31 -5.44 -4.15
N VAL A 231 -10.10 -6.75 -4.02
CA VAL A 231 -9.02 -7.32 -3.20
C VAL A 231 -8.04 -8.04 -4.10
N ILE A 232 -6.79 -7.58 -4.09
CA ILE A 232 -5.71 -8.27 -4.78
C ILE A 232 -5.16 -9.38 -3.88
N THR A 233 -5.01 -10.58 -4.44
CA THR A 233 -4.39 -11.72 -3.75
C THR A 233 -2.94 -11.87 -4.18
N GLU A 234 -2.05 -12.15 -3.23
CA GLU A 234 -0.63 -12.27 -3.53
C GLU A 234 -0.29 -13.59 -4.23
N MET A 235 -0.62 -14.74 -3.59
CA MET A 235 -0.20 -16.03 -4.12
C MET A 235 -1.07 -16.53 -5.26
N ALA A 236 -2.38 -16.29 -5.24
CA ALA A 236 -3.24 -16.66 -6.37
C ALA A 236 -3.08 -15.73 -7.58
N GLY A 237 -2.59 -14.49 -7.37
CA GLY A 237 -2.44 -13.51 -8.45
C GLY A 237 -3.78 -13.16 -9.11
N GLU A 238 -4.75 -12.78 -8.30
CA GLU A 238 -6.11 -12.48 -8.72
C GLU A 238 -6.61 -11.19 -8.09
N ILE A 239 -7.61 -10.57 -8.69
CA ILE A 239 -8.45 -9.56 -8.07
C ILE A 239 -9.82 -10.17 -7.84
N VAL A 240 -10.26 -10.18 -6.59
CA VAL A 240 -11.60 -10.60 -6.21
C VAL A 240 -12.49 -9.38 -6.10
N VAL A 241 -13.62 -9.40 -6.82
CA VAL A 241 -14.58 -8.31 -6.91
C VAL A 241 -15.74 -8.58 -5.94
N PHE A 242 -16.05 -7.59 -5.12
CA PHE A 242 -17.15 -7.63 -4.17
C PHE A 242 -18.14 -6.50 -4.44
N ARG A 243 -19.43 -6.79 -4.29
CA ARG A 243 -20.45 -5.77 -4.06
C ARG A 243 -20.49 -5.46 -2.55
N VAL A 244 -20.65 -4.19 -2.22
CA VAL A 244 -20.78 -3.72 -0.84
C VAL A 244 -22.26 -3.47 -0.55
N THR A 245 -22.82 -4.20 0.41
CA THR A 245 -24.19 -4.04 0.87
C THR A 245 -24.18 -3.94 2.38
N ASP A 246 -24.56 -2.80 2.92
CA ASP A 246 -24.52 -2.53 4.37
C ASP A 246 -23.15 -2.87 4.98
N ASP A 247 -22.06 -2.42 4.34
CA ASP A 247 -20.65 -2.69 4.64
C ASP A 247 -20.25 -4.18 4.66
N ARG A 248 -21.12 -5.06 4.20
CA ARG A 248 -20.79 -6.46 3.92
C ARG A 248 -20.23 -6.61 2.52
N LEU A 249 -19.23 -7.46 2.40
CA LEU A 249 -18.60 -7.79 1.13
C LEU A 249 -19.24 -9.05 0.56
N GLU A 250 -19.99 -8.91 -0.52
CA GLU A 250 -20.60 -10.01 -1.25
C GLU A 250 -19.79 -10.30 -2.51
N ARG A 251 -19.14 -11.48 -2.56
CA ARG A 251 -18.32 -11.88 -3.70
C ARG A 251 -19.17 -11.92 -4.99
N GLN A 252 -18.66 -11.27 -6.05
CA GLN A 252 -19.29 -11.22 -7.36
C GLN A 252 -18.51 -12.00 -8.41
N ALA A 253 -17.21 -11.76 -8.48
CA ALA A 253 -16.33 -12.31 -9.52
C ALA A 253 -14.89 -12.35 -9.04
N GLN A 254 -14.04 -12.96 -9.85
CA GLN A 254 -12.59 -12.84 -9.74
C GLN A 254 -11.98 -12.75 -11.13
N VAL A 255 -10.90 -11.99 -11.26
CA VAL A 255 -10.14 -11.86 -12.51
C VAL A 255 -8.67 -12.18 -12.24
N SER A 256 -8.06 -12.95 -13.15
CA SER A 256 -6.64 -13.29 -13.06
C SER A 256 -5.76 -12.09 -13.44
N LEU A 257 -4.66 -11.90 -12.72
CA LEU A 257 -3.59 -10.98 -13.12
C LEU A 257 -2.74 -11.58 -14.26
N ASN A 258 -2.78 -12.89 -14.46
CA ASN A 258 -2.19 -13.55 -15.61
C ASN A 258 -3.18 -13.49 -16.77
N THR A 259 -3.08 -12.44 -17.58
CA THR A 259 -3.81 -12.36 -18.83
C THR A 259 -3.30 -13.41 -19.84
N GLN A 260 -4.13 -13.76 -20.84
CA GLN A 260 -3.75 -14.67 -21.92
C GLN A 260 -2.40 -14.24 -22.50
N ASN A 261 -1.44 -15.15 -22.59
CA ASN A 261 -0.04 -15.00 -22.99
C ASN A 261 0.98 -14.75 -21.86
N SER A 262 0.59 -14.74 -20.57
CA SER A 262 1.58 -14.82 -19.51
C SER A 262 2.05 -16.27 -19.36
N SER A 263 3.29 -16.54 -19.75
CA SER A 263 3.99 -17.80 -19.45
C SER A 263 4.55 -17.83 -18.02
N ALA A 264 4.16 -16.86 -17.18
CA ALA A 264 4.71 -16.69 -15.85
C ALA A 264 4.36 -17.89 -14.98
N ALA A 265 5.38 -18.64 -14.60
CA ALA A 265 5.27 -19.76 -13.66
C ALA A 265 4.97 -19.29 -12.22
N TYR A 266 5.24 -18.03 -11.93
CA TYR A 266 5.06 -17.41 -10.60
C TYR A 266 4.20 -16.16 -10.69
N LYS A 267 3.09 -16.19 -9.97
CA LYS A 267 2.15 -15.08 -9.82
C LYS A 267 2.39 -14.40 -8.47
N SER A 268 2.32 -13.09 -8.42
CA SER A 268 2.41 -12.37 -7.15
C SER A 268 1.73 -11.03 -7.25
N GLY A 269 0.50 -10.92 -6.74
CA GLY A 269 -0.19 -9.63 -6.64
C GLY A 269 0.62 -8.63 -5.83
N GLY A 270 0.79 -7.44 -6.37
CA GLY A 270 1.49 -6.31 -5.74
C GLY A 270 0.52 -5.22 -5.29
N GLY A 271 0.77 -3.98 -5.74
CA GLY A 271 -0.10 -2.84 -5.48
C GLY A 271 -1.39 -2.89 -6.27
N ILE A 272 -2.41 -2.22 -5.75
CA ILE A 272 -3.71 -2.01 -6.38
C ILE A 272 -4.19 -0.60 -6.05
N ILE A 273 -4.60 0.16 -7.05
CA ILE A 273 -5.14 1.51 -6.88
C ILE A 273 -6.26 1.80 -7.87
N LEU A 274 -7.10 2.78 -7.55
CA LEU A 274 -8.01 3.39 -8.52
C LEU A 274 -7.32 4.51 -9.29
N SER A 275 -7.74 4.73 -10.54
CA SER A 275 -7.44 5.98 -11.23
C SER A 275 -8.07 7.18 -10.50
N PRO A 276 -7.55 8.40 -10.68
CA PRO A 276 -8.04 9.59 -9.95
C PRO A 276 -9.55 9.83 -10.08
N GLN A 277 -10.14 9.48 -11.24
CA GLN A 277 -11.58 9.63 -11.49
C GLN A 277 -12.40 8.37 -11.12
N GLY A 278 -11.74 7.31 -10.60
CA GLY A 278 -12.41 6.06 -10.23
C GLY A 278 -12.93 5.22 -11.38
N LYS A 279 -12.53 5.52 -12.64
CA LYS A 279 -12.99 4.79 -13.83
C LYS A 279 -12.21 3.53 -14.15
N PHE A 280 -10.98 3.46 -13.66
CA PHE A 280 -10.05 2.36 -13.91
C PHE A 280 -9.45 1.86 -12.61
N LEU A 281 -9.18 0.57 -12.59
CA LEU A 281 -8.41 -0.11 -11.55
C LEU A 281 -7.05 -0.50 -12.13
N ILE A 282 -5.97 -0.14 -11.44
CA ILE A 282 -4.62 -0.49 -11.84
C ILE A 282 -4.04 -1.43 -10.80
N ALA A 283 -3.48 -2.53 -11.25
CA ALA A 283 -2.86 -3.55 -10.40
C ALA A 283 -1.49 -3.95 -10.93
N ALA A 284 -0.59 -4.32 -10.03
CA ALA A 284 0.72 -4.85 -10.37
C ALA A 284 0.76 -6.36 -10.16
N ASN A 285 1.31 -7.08 -11.14
CA ASN A 285 1.65 -8.50 -11.04
C ASN A 285 3.17 -8.63 -11.01
N ARG A 286 3.71 -9.17 -9.93
CA ARG A 286 5.14 -9.30 -9.63
C ARG A 286 5.68 -10.68 -10.03
N GLY A 287 6.72 -11.12 -9.36
CA GLY A 287 7.33 -12.45 -9.57
C GLY A 287 8.07 -12.51 -10.89
N SER A 288 7.69 -13.45 -11.74
CA SER A 288 8.26 -13.59 -13.09
C SER A 288 7.52 -12.79 -14.16
N ASP A 289 6.40 -12.15 -13.82
CA ASP A 289 5.57 -11.41 -14.77
C ASP A 289 5.96 -9.92 -14.89
N ASN A 290 6.03 -9.22 -13.79
CA ASN A 290 6.43 -7.80 -13.68
C ASN A 290 5.68 -6.88 -14.65
N HIS A 291 4.35 -6.96 -14.62
CA HIS A 291 3.45 -6.17 -15.46
C HIS A 291 2.45 -5.38 -14.63
N LEU A 292 1.94 -4.32 -15.25
CA LEU A 292 0.80 -3.56 -14.79
C LEU A 292 -0.43 -3.96 -15.61
N LEU A 293 -1.56 -4.08 -14.94
CA LEU A 293 -2.85 -4.32 -15.57
C LEU A 293 -3.77 -3.15 -15.28
N VAL A 294 -4.44 -2.66 -16.31
CA VAL A 294 -5.45 -1.62 -16.21
C VAL A 294 -6.78 -2.20 -16.63
N PHE A 295 -7.75 -2.19 -15.74
CA PHE A 295 -9.11 -2.64 -15.98
C PHE A 295 -10.05 -1.45 -16.00
N LYS A 296 -10.99 -1.42 -16.94
CA LYS A 296 -12.12 -0.50 -16.88
C LYS A 296 -13.11 -1.02 -15.83
N ILE A 297 -13.61 -0.13 -14.99
CA ILE A 297 -14.69 -0.42 -14.03
C ILE A 297 -16.03 -0.13 -14.72
N ALA A 298 -16.84 -1.17 -14.91
CA ALA A 298 -18.17 -1.03 -15.44
C ALA A 298 -19.17 -0.49 -14.40
N ALA A 299 -20.35 -0.10 -14.81
CA ALA A 299 -21.38 0.46 -13.92
C ALA A 299 -21.84 -0.51 -12.82
N ASP A 300 -21.76 -1.80 -13.06
CA ASP A 300 -22.05 -2.87 -12.09
C ASP A 300 -20.84 -3.27 -11.24
N GLY A 301 -19.74 -2.54 -11.36
CA GLY A 301 -18.48 -2.79 -10.63
C GLY A 301 -17.60 -3.88 -11.22
N SER A 302 -18.03 -4.55 -12.29
CA SER A 302 -17.21 -5.57 -12.95
C SER A 302 -15.98 -4.96 -13.59
N LEU A 303 -14.88 -5.75 -13.63
CA LEU A 303 -13.63 -5.36 -14.27
C LEU A 303 -13.61 -5.88 -15.70
N THR A 304 -13.45 -4.98 -16.66
CA THR A 304 -13.51 -5.27 -18.10
C THR A 304 -12.30 -4.70 -18.82
N ASP A 305 -12.14 -5.06 -20.09
CA ASP A 305 -11.16 -4.48 -21.01
C ASP A 305 -9.72 -4.44 -20.46
N PRO A 306 -9.14 -5.57 -20.01
CA PRO A 306 -7.81 -5.57 -19.43
C PRO A 306 -6.76 -5.11 -20.43
N GLN A 307 -5.99 -4.11 -20.04
CA GLN A 307 -4.81 -3.64 -20.75
C GLN A 307 -3.57 -4.06 -19.95
N ARG A 308 -2.53 -4.53 -20.63
CA ARG A 308 -1.33 -5.05 -20.01
C ARG A 308 -0.10 -4.26 -20.46
N TYR A 309 0.71 -3.83 -19.50
CA TYR A 309 1.93 -3.04 -19.73
C TYR A 309 3.09 -3.62 -18.95
N ALA A 310 4.29 -3.64 -19.54
CA ALA A 310 5.50 -3.92 -18.75
C ALA A 310 5.67 -2.86 -17.67
N ALA A 311 6.05 -3.28 -16.45
CA ALA A 311 6.34 -2.34 -15.37
C ALA A 311 7.66 -1.58 -15.54
N ASP A 312 8.47 -2.00 -16.54
CA ASP A 312 9.83 -1.52 -16.82
C ASP A 312 10.77 -1.64 -15.61
N GLY A 313 10.55 -2.66 -14.82
CA GLY A 313 11.33 -3.01 -13.65
C GLY A 313 10.88 -4.34 -13.05
N ILE A 314 11.60 -4.81 -12.03
CA ILE A 314 11.32 -6.08 -11.35
C ILE A 314 10.77 -5.80 -9.96
N GLU A 315 9.75 -6.56 -9.57
CA GLU A 315 9.02 -6.46 -8.31
C GLU A 315 8.28 -5.11 -8.17
N PRO A 316 7.34 -4.77 -9.10
CA PRO A 316 6.50 -3.58 -8.99
C PRO A 316 5.61 -3.69 -7.75
N ARG A 317 5.94 -2.92 -6.68
CA ARG A 317 5.34 -3.06 -5.36
C ARG A 317 4.23 -2.04 -5.11
N ALA A 318 4.51 -0.76 -5.29
CA ALA A 318 3.56 0.31 -5.07
C ALA A 318 3.31 1.09 -6.35
N LEU A 319 2.09 1.60 -6.43
CA LEU A 319 1.57 2.41 -7.51
C LEU A 319 1.06 3.72 -6.92
N ALA A 320 1.39 4.86 -7.50
CA ALA A 320 0.85 6.13 -7.07
C ALA A 320 0.69 7.10 -8.23
N PHE A 321 -0.44 7.80 -8.26
CA PHE A 321 -0.61 8.96 -9.12
C PHE A 321 -0.01 10.20 -8.46
N ASP A 322 0.58 11.08 -9.27
CA ASP A 322 0.91 12.43 -8.82
C ASP A 322 -0.38 13.25 -8.60
N ASN A 323 -0.24 14.45 -8.02
CA ASN A 323 -1.39 15.29 -7.73
C ASN A 323 -2.13 15.77 -8.98
N SER A 324 -1.52 15.75 -10.16
CA SER A 324 -2.18 16.06 -11.42
C SER A 324 -3.10 14.95 -11.90
N GLY A 325 -2.87 13.72 -11.43
CA GLY A 325 -3.56 12.52 -11.89
C GLY A 325 -3.20 12.10 -13.32
N LYS A 326 -2.18 12.71 -13.91
CA LYS A 326 -1.73 12.42 -15.28
C LYS A 326 -0.55 11.46 -15.34
N HIS A 327 0.17 11.31 -14.23
CA HIS A 327 1.36 10.48 -14.16
C HIS A 327 1.20 9.40 -13.10
N LEU A 328 1.51 8.17 -13.50
CA LEU A 328 1.57 7.00 -12.63
C LEU A 328 3.03 6.66 -12.37
N TYR A 329 3.39 6.54 -11.09
CA TYR A 329 4.71 6.10 -10.64
C TYR A 329 4.63 4.70 -10.07
N VAL A 330 5.65 3.89 -10.38
CA VAL A 330 5.74 2.49 -9.98
C VAL A 330 7.07 2.26 -9.29
N THR A 331 7.05 1.80 -8.04
CA THR A 331 8.27 1.40 -7.33
C THR A 331 8.64 -0.03 -7.71
N ASN A 332 9.83 -0.23 -8.29
CA ASN A 332 10.36 -1.53 -8.68
C ASN A 332 11.50 -1.89 -7.71
N VAL A 333 11.18 -2.70 -6.71
CA VAL A 333 12.07 -2.95 -5.57
C VAL A 333 13.37 -3.61 -5.99
N PHE A 334 13.32 -4.61 -6.88
CA PHE A 334 14.47 -5.43 -7.23
C PHE A 334 15.36 -4.82 -8.31
N THR A 335 14.85 -3.90 -9.11
CA THR A 335 15.66 -3.13 -10.07
C THR A 335 16.12 -1.77 -9.53
N ASN A 336 15.75 -1.43 -8.30
CA ASN A 336 16.16 -0.18 -7.66
C ASN A 336 15.76 1.06 -8.47
N THR A 337 14.53 1.05 -9.01
CA THR A 337 14.02 2.12 -9.85
C THR A 337 12.60 2.51 -9.48
N ILE A 338 12.26 3.75 -9.77
CA ILE A 338 10.88 4.21 -9.86
C ILE A 338 10.64 4.54 -11.32
N THR A 339 9.66 3.88 -11.95
CA THR A 339 9.29 4.11 -13.34
C THR A 339 8.07 5.00 -13.45
N LEU A 340 7.97 5.73 -14.56
CA LEU A 340 6.97 6.74 -14.83
C LEU A 340 6.18 6.39 -16.09
N PHE A 341 4.87 6.56 -16.01
CA PHE A 341 3.94 6.40 -17.11
C PHE A 341 3.02 7.61 -17.21
N ASP A 342 2.77 8.10 -18.44
CA ASP A 342 1.64 8.98 -18.69
C ASP A 342 0.35 8.15 -18.64
N PHE A 343 -0.69 8.70 -18.05
CA PHE A 343 -1.99 8.07 -17.93
C PHE A 343 -3.06 8.87 -18.68
N ASP A 344 -3.73 8.22 -19.61
CA ASP A 344 -4.90 8.78 -20.29
C ASP A 344 -6.18 8.44 -19.50
N ALA A 345 -6.74 9.43 -18.84
CA ALA A 345 -7.95 9.27 -18.02
C ALA A 345 -9.22 8.88 -18.81
N HIS A 346 -9.20 9.02 -20.14
CA HIS A 346 -10.33 8.64 -21.00
C HIS A 346 -10.29 7.16 -21.39
N SER A 347 -9.13 6.68 -21.80
CA SER A 347 -8.93 5.31 -22.31
C SER A 347 -8.33 4.34 -21.30
N GLY A 348 -7.76 4.84 -20.19
CA GLY A 348 -6.98 4.05 -19.24
C GLY A 348 -5.59 3.68 -19.74
N LYS A 349 -5.19 4.17 -20.92
CA LYS A 349 -3.90 3.83 -21.51
C LYS A 349 -2.73 4.35 -20.69
N LEU A 350 -1.72 3.50 -20.51
CA LEU A 350 -0.42 3.89 -19.97
C LEU A 350 0.59 4.03 -21.11
N SER A 351 1.42 5.07 -21.05
CA SER A 351 2.53 5.29 -21.98
C SER A 351 3.81 5.46 -21.16
N ALA A 352 4.76 4.53 -21.34
CA ALA A 352 6.00 4.53 -20.57
C ALA A 352 6.86 5.77 -20.89
N ARG A 353 7.39 6.39 -19.84
CA ARG A 353 8.31 7.53 -19.88
C ARG A 353 9.72 7.15 -19.44
N GLY A 354 9.89 5.92 -18.96
CA GLY A 354 11.15 5.41 -18.45
C GLY A 354 11.35 5.60 -16.96
N VAL A 355 12.60 5.66 -16.54
CA VAL A 355 12.97 5.74 -15.12
C VAL A 355 12.86 7.18 -14.62
N ALA A 356 12.00 7.40 -13.64
CA ALA A 356 11.86 8.69 -12.95
C ALA A 356 12.96 8.91 -11.91
N ALA A 357 13.39 7.85 -11.23
CA ALA A 357 14.52 7.88 -10.29
C ALA A 357 15.18 6.51 -10.15
N LYS A 358 16.48 6.50 -9.86
CA LYS A 358 17.22 5.34 -9.36
C LYS A 358 17.35 5.50 -7.85
N LEU A 359 16.85 4.52 -7.11
CA LEU A 359 16.86 4.51 -5.65
C LEU A 359 16.83 3.06 -5.17
N ALA A 360 17.73 2.69 -4.27
CA ALA A 360 17.79 1.34 -3.78
C ALA A 360 16.50 0.92 -3.07
N THR A 361 15.96 -0.23 -3.47
CA THR A 361 14.80 -0.91 -2.86
C THR A 361 13.62 0.01 -2.50
N PRO A 362 13.07 0.78 -3.48
CA PRO A 362 11.93 1.66 -3.22
C PRO A 362 10.66 0.82 -3.02
N THR A 363 9.90 1.10 -1.96
CA THR A 363 8.74 0.29 -1.55
C THR A 363 7.41 1.02 -1.64
N ASP A 364 7.40 2.34 -1.48
CA ASP A 364 6.20 3.17 -1.54
C ASP A 364 6.55 4.59 -2.00
N ILE A 365 5.58 5.30 -2.52
CA ILE A 365 5.70 6.72 -2.91
C ILE A 365 4.38 7.44 -2.65
N LYS A 366 4.46 8.64 -2.04
CA LYS A 366 3.31 9.53 -1.82
C LYS A 366 3.67 10.96 -2.19
N PHE A 367 2.74 11.65 -2.85
CA PHE A 367 2.93 13.03 -3.31
C PHE A 367 2.32 14.03 -2.34
N PHE A 368 3.02 15.15 -2.17
CA PHE A 368 2.64 16.28 -1.32
C PHE A 368 2.69 17.58 -2.13
N ASN A 369 1.86 18.55 -1.76
CA ASN A 369 1.83 19.89 -2.40
C ASN A 369 2.96 20.77 -1.89
#